data_82096f3377e4bb3e1673bc5c9afb247d
#
_entry.id   82096f3377e4bb3e1673bc5c9afb247d
#
_cell.length_a   1.000
_cell.length_b   1.000
_cell.length_c   1.000
_cell.angle_alpha   90.00
_cell.angle_beta   90.00
_cell.angle_gamma   90.00
#
_symmetry.space_group_name_H-M   'P 1'
#
loop_
_entity.id
_entity.type
_entity.pdbx_description
1 polymer ?
#
loop_
_entity_poly.entity_id
_entity_poly.type
_entity_poly.pdbx_seq_one_letter_code
_entity_poly.pdbx_strand_id
1 'polypeptide(L)'
;MFQKLFQPFEFARLLSCGASSAILALGLCGCQITSSDITGSLGDKAETSRAADPRRDVEVAEARYRANLKDADAALQYGKALRATGQKSQAVAVLEQATIASPGNKALLAGYGRALADNGNFQQSLDVLSQAHSPDNPDWRILSAQGAALDQLGRFEEARQYYASALKIVPDEPAVLSNLGLSYVLEKDLPKAEEILRRAHSRAAADPRVRANLALVVGLRGNMAEAEKIAKADLPPDEGAANVVQLKSLLSRKENAHAEMDSKIPVAAPGHAN
;
A
#
# COMPACT_ATOMS: atom_id res chain seq x y z
N MET A 1 22.49 -9.04 20.32
CA MET A 1 21.36 -9.65 21.02
C MET A 1 20.11 -8.79 20.92
N PHE A 2 19.93 -8.03 19.81
CA PHE A 2 18.82 -7.07 19.59
C PHE A 2 18.01 -7.34 18.31
N GLN A 3 18.19 -8.51 17.70
CA GLN A 3 17.63 -8.82 16.37
C GLN A 3 16.32 -9.62 16.40
N LYS A 4 15.70 -9.80 17.57
CA LYS A 4 14.46 -10.61 17.72
C LYS A 4 13.20 -9.82 18.10
N LEU A 5 13.21 -8.48 18.12
CA LEU A 5 12.11 -7.68 18.64
C LEU A 5 11.30 -6.91 17.60
N PHE A 6 11.63 -7.05 16.33
CA PHE A 6 10.86 -6.45 15.24
C PHE A 6 10.47 -7.52 14.22
N GLN A 7 9.43 -8.27 14.53
CA GLN A 7 8.65 -8.94 13.49
C GLN A 7 7.54 -7.98 13.07
N PRO A 8 7.55 -7.45 11.86
CA PRO A 8 6.48 -6.59 11.33
C PRO A 8 5.21 -7.40 10.97
N PHE A 9 5.06 -8.63 11.45
CA PHE A 9 4.18 -9.64 10.85
C PHE A 9 2.93 -10.00 11.63
N GLU A 10 2.69 -9.41 12.78
CA GLU A 10 1.49 -9.80 13.56
C GLU A 10 0.20 -9.07 13.14
N PHE A 11 0.26 -8.10 12.21
CA PHE A 11 -0.95 -7.39 11.79
C PHE A 11 -1.87 -8.16 10.82
N ALA A 12 -1.39 -9.26 10.24
CA ALA A 12 -2.17 -10.04 9.27
C ALA A 12 -2.70 -11.39 9.81
N ARG A 13 -2.37 -11.79 11.05
CA ARG A 13 -2.69 -13.14 11.56
C ARG A 13 -3.74 -13.22 12.67
N LEU A 14 -4.38 -12.14 13.07
CA LEU A 14 -5.40 -12.17 14.14
C LEU A 14 -6.85 -12.31 13.62
N LEU A 15 -7.06 -12.85 12.44
CA LEU A 15 -8.40 -13.16 11.91
C LEU A 15 -8.54 -14.62 11.45
N SER A 16 -7.95 -15.56 12.17
CA SER A 16 -8.31 -16.97 12.00
C SER A 16 -8.26 -17.70 13.32
N CYS A 17 -9.35 -17.75 14.06
CA CYS A 17 -9.83 -18.92 14.78
C CYS A 17 -11.20 -18.69 15.40
N GLY A 18 -12.16 -19.46 14.93
CA GLY A 18 -13.03 -20.20 15.83
C GLY A 18 -14.46 -19.74 16.03
N ALA A 19 -15.33 -20.27 15.23
CA ALA A 19 -16.58 -20.96 15.65
C ALA A 19 -17.80 -20.14 16.13
N SER A 20 -18.82 -20.24 15.30
CA SER A 20 -20.22 -20.57 15.62
C SER A 20 -21.19 -19.48 16.10
N SER A 21 -22.14 -19.27 15.22
CA SER A 21 -23.59 -19.15 15.45
C SER A 21 -24.26 -17.78 15.42
N ALA A 22 -25.21 -17.74 14.48
CA ALA A 22 -26.51 -17.10 14.46
C ALA A 22 -26.63 -15.64 14.03
N ILE A 23 -26.98 -15.50 12.76
CA ILE A 23 -28.12 -14.74 12.19
C ILE A 23 -28.51 -13.45 12.91
N LEU A 24 -28.29 -12.31 12.25
CA LEU A 24 -29.32 -11.29 12.01
C LEU A 24 -28.86 -10.36 10.90
N ALA A 25 -29.60 -10.39 9.80
CA ALA A 25 -29.45 -9.51 8.66
C ALA A 25 -29.92 -8.10 9.05
N LEU A 26 -29.05 -7.12 8.90
CA LEU A 26 -29.44 -5.72 8.65
C LEU A 26 -28.37 -5.12 7.76
N GLY A 27 -28.79 -4.76 6.55
CA GLY A 27 -27.92 -4.16 5.55
C GLY A 27 -27.38 -2.81 5.98
N LEU A 28 -26.09 -2.69 5.91
CA LEU A 28 -25.41 -1.40 5.81
C LEU A 28 -24.46 -1.52 4.62
N CYS A 29 -24.82 -0.81 3.57
CA CYS A 29 -23.99 -0.56 2.40
C CYS A 29 -22.80 0.29 2.86
N GLY A 30 -21.73 -0.37 3.34
CA GLY A 30 -20.48 0.25 3.71
C GLY A 30 -19.52 0.14 2.54
N CYS A 31 -19.17 1.25 1.92
CA CYS A 31 -18.04 1.32 1.00
C CYS A 31 -16.78 0.89 1.75
N GLN A 32 -16.39 -0.36 1.58
CA GLN A 32 -15.08 -0.83 2.03
C GLN A 32 -14.01 -0.25 1.11
N ILE A 33 -13.39 0.84 1.54
CA ILE A 33 -12.09 1.23 1.00
C ILE A 33 -11.09 0.25 1.58
N THR A 34 -10.76 -0.79 0.80
CA THR A 34 -9.75 -1.77 1.17
C THR A 34 -8.38 -1.12 1.15
N SER A 35 -7.65 -1.25 2.25
CA SER A 35 -6.30 -0.77 2.52
C SER A 35 -5.24 -1.52 1.70
N SER A 36 -5.31 -1.50 0.37
CA SER A 36 -4.42 -2.33 -0.46
C SER A 36 -3.64 -1.61 -1.54
N ASP A 37 -3.63 -0.27 -1.61
CA ASP A 37 -2.84 0.40 -2.66
C ASP A 37 -1.76 1.33 -2.10
N ILE A 38 -0.72 0.73 -1.53
CA ILE A 38 0.55 1.45 -1.27
C ILE A 38 1.39 1.54 -2.56
N THR A 39 1.09 0.71 -3.58
CA THR A 39 1.80 0.74 -4.85
C THR A 39 0.96 1.45 -5.91
N GLY A 40 1.28 2.71 -6.17
CA GLY A 40 0.57 3.57 -7.10
C GLY A 40 0.44 2.98 -8.51
N SER A 41 -0.80 2.73 -8.94
CA SER A 41 -1.14 2.63 -10.35
C SER A 41 -1.71 3.97 -10.80
N LEU A 42 -0.88 4.80 -11.41
CA LEU A 42 -1.31 5.98 -12.13
C LEU A 42 -1.23 5.71 -13.63
N GLY A 43 -2.33 5.84 -14.29
CA GLY A 43 -2.43 5.95 -15.72
C GLY A 43 -3.77 5.48 -16.22
N ASP A 44 -4.79 6.37 -16.11
CA ASP A 44 -5.65 6.62 -17.26
C ASP A 44 -6.48 7.87 -16.97
N LYS A 45 -6.65 8.70 -18.02
CA LYS A 45 -7.42 9.95 -18.01
C LYS A 45 -8.85 9.68 -17.54
N ALA A 46 -9.33 10.57 -16.66
CA ALA A 46 -10.72 10.61 -16.25
C ALA A 46 -11.64 10.82 -17.48
N GLU A 47 -12.23 9.72 -17.93
CA GLU A 47 -13.52 9.79 -18.59
C GLU A 47 -14.59 9.71 -17.51
N THR A 48 -15.45 10.72 -17.47
CA THR A 48 -16.66 10.74 -16.68
C THR A 48 -17.54 9.55 -17.06
N SER A 49 -17.43 8.45 -16.32
CA SER A 49 -18.34 7.32 -16.46
C SER A 49 -18.72 6.80 -15.07
N ARG A 50 -19.98 6.47 -14.93
CA ARG A 50 -20.65 5.72 -13.87
C ARG A 50 -19.65 5.05 -12.94
N ALA A 51 -19.79 5.25 -11.63
CA ALA A 51 -18.96 4.58 -10.63
C ALA A 51 -18.78 3.11 -11.03
N ALA A 52 -17.59 2.76 -11.47
CA ALA A 52 -17.28 1.41 -11.90
C ALA A 52 -17.45 0.50 -10.68
N ASP A 53 -18.29 -0.50 -10.81
CA ASP A 53 -18.40 -1.53 -9.77
C ASP A 53 -17.13 -2.41 -9.87
N PRO A 54 -16.20 -2.35 -8.88
CA PRO A 54 -14.95 -3.10 -8.95
C PRO A 54 -15.14 -4.61 -9.13
N ARG A 55 -16.30 -5.15 -8.69
CA ARG A 55 -16.64 -6.57 -8.86
C ARG A 55 -16.95 -6.89 -10.32
N ARG A 56 -17.67 -6.00 -10.98
CA ARG A 56 -17.96 -6.14 -12.41
C ARG A 56 -16.70 -6.08 -13.26
N ASP A 57 -15.75 -5.24 -12.87
CA ASP A 57 -14.45 -5.16 -13.56
C ASP A 57 -13.68 -6.48 -13.45
N VAL A 58 -13.74 -7.14 -12.28
CA VAL A 58 -13.15 -8.49 -12.09
C VAL A 58 -13.83 -9.49 -13.01
N GLU A 59 -15.17 -9.54 -13.06
CA GLU A 59 -15.91 -10.49 -13.91
C GLU A 59 -15.61 -10.32 -15.40
N VAL A 60 -15.55 -9.08 -15.86
CA VAL A 60 -15.22 -8.76 -17.27
C VAL A 60 -13.79 -9.17 -17.60
N ALA A 61 -12.85 -8.84 -16.71
CA ALA A 61 -11.44 -9.17 -16.91
C ALA A 61 -11.21 -10.70 -16.86
N GLU A 62 -11.92 -11.40 -15.96
CA GLU A 62 -11.88 -12.85 -15.85
C GLU A 62 -12.41 -13.53 -17.13
N ALA A 63 -13.56 -13.09 -17.64
CA ALA A 63 -14.14 -13.64 -18.86
C ALA A 63 -13.19 -13.50 -20.05
N ARG A 64 -12.54 -12.33 -20.18
CA ARG A 64 -11.54 -12.09 -21.23
C ARG A 64 -10.32 -13.01 -21.07
N TYR A 65 -9.80 -13.16 -19.86
CA TYR A 65 -8.67 -14.04 -19.58
C TYR A 65 -9.02 -15.51 -19.85
N ARG A 66 -10.21 -15.97 -19.44
CA ARG A 66 -10.68 -17.34 -19.71
C ARG A 66 -10.87 -17.64 -21.19
N ALA A 67 -11.24 -16.66 -22.00
CA ALA A 67 -11.35 -16.82 -23.45
C ALA A 67 -10.00 -17.13 -24.11
N ASN A 68 -8.90 -16.61 -23.55
CA ASN A 68 -7.54 -16.91 -24.05
C ASN A 68 -6.53 -16.82 -22.91
N LEU A 69 -6.22 -17.95 -22.29
CA LEU A 69 -5.26 -18.07 -21.17
C LEU A 69 -3.82 -17.70 -21.53
N LYS A 70 -3.50 -17.57 -22.84
CA LYS A 70 -2.18 -17.17 -23.32
C LYS A 70 -2.10 -15.67 -23.63
N ASP A 71 -3.21 -14.94 -23.53
CA ASP A 71 -3.23 -13.49 -23.72
C ASP A 71 -2.62 -12.81 -22.49
N ALA A 72 -1.40 -12.30 -22.66
CA ALA A 72 -0.64 -11.62 -21.62
C ALA A 72 -1.36 -10.35 -21.12
N ASP A 73 -2.02 -9.61 -22.02
CA ASP A 73 -2.74 -8.38 -21.65
C ASP A 73 -4.01 -8.70 -20.88
N ALA A 74 -4.74 -9.74 -21.27
CA ALA A 74 -5.90 -10.20 -20.51
C ALA A 74 -5.52 -10.66 -19.11
N ALA A 75 -4.41 -11.40 -18.96
CA ALA A 75 -3.90 -11.82 -17.66
C ALA A 75 -3.50 -10.61 -16.78
N LEU A 76 -2.84 -9.60 -17.36
CA LEU A 76 -2.48 -8.36 -16.66
C LEU A 76 -3.70 -7.60 -16.18
N GLN A 77 -4.73 -7.43 -17.01
CA GLN A 77 -5.95 -6.73 -16.63
C GLN A 77 -6.70 -7.49 -15.53
N TYR A 78 -6.77 -8.83 -15.64
CA TYR A 78 -7.40 -9.64 -14.61
C TYR A 78 -6.62 -9.59 -13.29
N GLY A 79 -5.30 -9.73 -13.32
CA GLY A 79 -4.45 -9.59 -12.14
C GLY A 79 -4.57 -8.20 -11.49
N LYS A 80 -4.67 -7.12 -12.29
CA LYS A 80 -4.90 -5.75 -11.82
C LYS A 80 -6.26 -5.62 -11.12
N ALA A 81 -7.32 -6.15 -11.71
CA ALA A 81 -8.68 -6.11 -11.14
C ALA A 81 -8.75 -6.90 -9.82
N LEU A 82 -8.11 -8.08 -9.75
CA LEU A 82 -8.02 -8.87 -8.52
C LEU A 82 -7.27 -8.14 -7.40
N ARG A 83 -6.16 -7.46 -7.74
CA ARG A 83 -5.42 -6.64 -6.77
C ARG A 83 -6.27 -5.49 -6.24
N ALA A 84 -6.97 -4.77 -7.13
CA ALA A 84 -7.83 -3.65 -6.76
C ALA A 84 -9.00 -4.06 -5.85
N THR A 85 -9.45 -5.30 -5.92
CA THR A 85 -10.52 -5.87 -5.07
C THR A 85 -10.00 -6.66 -3.87
N GLY A 86 -8.68 -6.61 -3.61
CA GLY A 86 -8.07 -7.28 -2.45
C GLY A 86 -7.91 -8.79 -2.59
N GLN A 87 -8.16 -9.36 -3.76
CA GLN A 87 -8.01 -10.80 -4.05
C GLN A 87 -6.55 -11.15 -4.36
N LYS A 88 -5.67 -10.85 -3.39
CA LYS A 88 -4.21 -10.81 -3.56
C LYS A 88 -3.61 -12.15 -3.98
N SER A 89 -3.97 -13.22 -3.30
CA SER A 89 -3.45 -14.56 -3.59
C SER A 89 -3.89 -15.06 -4.96
N GLN A 90 -5.11 -14.71 -5.41
CA GLN A 90 -5.58 -15.06 -6.73
C GLN A 90 -4.85 -14.25 -7.82
N ALA A 91 -4.58 -12.96 -7.56
CA ALA A 91 -3.76 -12.14 -8.45
C ALA A 91 -2.36 -12.72 -8.65
N VAL A 92 -1.72 -13.19 -7.56
CA VAL A 92 -0.42 -13.87 -7.61
C VAL A 92 -0.51 -15.11 -8.51
N ALA A 93 -1.48 -16.00 -8.28
CA ALA A 93 -1.61 -17.25 -9.04
C ALA A 93 -1.84 -17.01 -10.55
N VAL A 94 -2.73 -16.08 -10.90
CA VAL A 94 -3.02 -15.75 -12.31
C VAL A 94 -1.78 -15.18 -13.00
N LEU A 95 -1.09 -14.23 -12.37
CA LEU A 95 0.08 -13.58 -12.97
C LEU A 95 1.30 -14.49 -13.00
N GLU A 96 1.48 -15.37 -12.02
CA GLU A 96 2.50 -16.41 -12.04
C GLU A 96 2.31 -17.33 -13.25
N GLN A 97 1.11 -17.87 -13.43
CA GLN A 97 0.80 -18.73 -14.56
C GLN A 97 1.02 -18.01 -15.91
N ALA A 98 0.67 -16.74 -16.00
CA ALA A 98 0.89 -15.96 -17.20
C ALA A 98 2.39 -15.71 -17.49
N THR A 99 3.23 -15.51 -16.45
CA THR A 99 4.68 -15.37 -16.62
C THR A 99 5.32 -16.69 -17.08
N ILE A 100 4.82 -17.83 -16.63
CA ILE A 100 5.26 -19.16 -17.10
C ILE A 100 4.87 -19.36 -18.56
N ALA A 101 3.66 -18.96 -18.96
CA ALA A 101 3.18 -19.08 -20.33
C ALA A 101 3.89 -18.12 -21.31
N SER A 102 4.40 -17.00 -20.82
CA SER A 102 5.08 -15.95 -21.62
C SER A 102 6.39 -15.51 -20.93
N PRO A 103 7.43 -16.35 -20.93
CA PRO A 103 8.69 -16.07 -20.26
C PRO A 103 9.33 -14.77 -20.78
N GLY A 104 9.87 -13.96 -19.86
CA GLY A 104 10.55 -12.71 -20.21
C GLY A 104 9.63 -11.55 -20.59
N ASN A 105 8.31 -11.70 -20.53
CA ASN A 105 7.38 -10.59 -20.71
C ASN A 105 7.50 -9.62 -19.53
N LYS A 106 8.16 -8.48 -19.77
CA LYS A 106 8.46 -7.49 -18.72
C LYS A 106 7.21 -6.90 -18.06
N ALA A 107 6.12 -6.74 -18.81
CA ALA A 107 4.87 -6.23 -18.28
C ALA A 107 4.21 -7.23 -17.30
N LEU A 108 4.21 -8.53 -17.65
CA LEU A 108 3.75 -9.60 -16.76
C LEU A 108 4.62 -9.69 -15.50
N LEU A 109 5.94 -9.67 -15.66
CA LEU A 109 6.87 -9.67 -14.52
C LEU A 109 6.61 -8.48 -13.58
N ALA A 110 6.41 -7.28 -14.13
CA ALA A 110 6.06 -6.10 -13.34
C ALA A 110 4.71 -6.26 -12.62
N GLY A 111 3.71 -6.81 -13.28
CA GLY A 111 2.40 -7.13 -12.69
C GLY A 111 2.51 -8.16 -11.58
N TYR A 112 3.22 -9.25 -11.83
CA TYR A 112 3.45 -10.34 -10.88
C TYR A 112 4.21 -9.87 -9.65
N GLY A 113 5.30 -9.12 -9.85
CA GLY A 113 6.07 -8.56 -8.73
C GLY A 113 5.22 -7.65 -7.82
N ARG A 114 4.35 -6.81 -8.40
CA ARG A 114 3.41 -6.00 -7.60
C ARG A 114 2.38 -6.86 -6.87
N ALA A 115 1.85 -7.91 -7.49
CA ALA A 115 0.92 -8.83 -6.84
C ALA A 115 1.57 -9.56 -5.65
N LEU A 116 2.83 -9.97 -5.81
CA LEU A 116 3.64 -10.56 -4.74
C LEU A 116 3.81 -9.57 -3.56
N ALA A 117 4.12 -8.31 -3.84
CA ALA A 117 4.23 -7.27 -2.81
C ALA A 117 2.92 -7.09 -2.04
N ASP A 118 1.79 -6.97 -2.76
CA ASP A 118 0.46 -6.85 -2.14
C ASP A 118 0.10 -8.07 -1.28
N ASN A 119 0.57 -9.25 -1.67
CA ASN A 119 0.37 -10.51 -0.94
C ASN A 119 1.36 -10.73 0.21
N GLY A 120 2.32 -9.81 0.42
CA GLY A 120 3.31 -9.89 1.49
C GLY A 120 4.58 -10.71 1.15
N ASN A 121 4.74 -11.15 -0.09
CA ASN A 121 5.90 -11.90 -0.58
C ASN A 121 7.01 -10.94 -1.03
N PHE A 122 7.51 -10.10 -0.15
CA PHE A 122 8.35 -8.93 -0.50
C PHE A 122 9.69 -9.32 -1.13
N GLN A 123 10.39 -10.34 -0.61
CA GLN A 123 11.65 -10.75 -1.20
C GLN A 123 11.45 -11.30 -2.62
N GLN A 124 10.46 -12.16 -2.83
CA GLN A 124 10.14 -12.69 -4.15
C GLN A 124 9.69 -11.57 -5.12
N SER A 125 8.95 -10.57 -4.60
CA SER A 125 8.61 -9.37 -5.37
C SER A 125 9.84 -8.65 -5.90
N LEU A 126 10.86 -8.42 -5.05
CA LEU A 126 12.12 -7.79 -5.48
C LEU A 126 12.81 -8.59 -6.58
N ASP A 127 12.91 -9.92 -6.41
CA ASP A 127 13.56 -10.81 -7.37
C ASP A 127 12.87 -10.78 -8.74
N VAL A 128 11.54 -10.77 -8.74
CA VAL A 128 10.74 -10.70 -9.98
C VAL A 128 10.80 -9.31 -10.60
N LEU A 129 10.66 -8.23 -9.80
CA LEU A 129 10.72 -6.86 -10.31
C LEU A 129 12.09 -6.53 -10.91
N SER A 130 13.18 -7.11 -10.39
CA SER A 130 14.51 -6.91 -10.95
C SER A 130 14.65 -7.41 -12.39
N GLN A 131 13.84 -8.38 -12.79
CA GLN A 131 13.80 -8.94 -14.12
C GLN A 131 12.85 -8.16 -15.06
N ALA A 132 11.97 -7.32 -14.51
CA ALA A 132 10.94 -6.62 -15.27
C ALA A 132 11.46 -5.39 -16.04
N HIS A 133 12.64 -4.89 -15.73
CA HIS A 133 13.31 -3.78 -16.42
C HIS A 133 14.80 -4.06 -16.64
N SER A 134 15.48 -3.20 -17.37
CA SER A 134 16.94 -3.26 -17.52
C SER A 134 17.58 -1.93 -17.13
N PRO A 135 18.87 -1.92 -16.77
CA PRO A 135 19.59 -0.69 -16.45
C PRO A 135 19.55 0.35 -17.58
N ASP A 136 19.54 -0.12 -18.84
CA ASP A 136 19.51 0.75 -20.04
C ASP A 136 18.11 1.34 -20.32
N ASN A 137 17.06 0.72 -19.78
CA ASN A 137 15.69 1.18 -19.93
C ASN A 137 14.94 1.03 -18.59
N PRO A 138 15.24 1.88 -17.60
CA PRO A 138 14.63 1.81 -16.29
C PRO A 138 13.20 2.36 -16.33
N ASP A 139 12.28 1.65 -15.66
CA ASP A 139 10.90 2.12 -15.44
C ASP A 139 10.77 2.62 -13.99
N TRP A 140 10.45 3.90 -13.84
CA TRP A 140 10.28 4.52 -12.53
C TRP A 140 9.22 3.84 -11.66
N ARG A 141 8.18 3.26 -12.29
CA ARG A 141 7.11 2.54 -11.59
C ARG A 141 7.62 1.23 -10.97
N ILE A 142 8.53 0.56 -11.67
CA ILE A 142 9.16 -0.67 -11.18
C ILE A 142 10.14 -0.32 -10.06
N LEU A 143 10.97 0.70 -10.26
CA LEU A 143 11.88 1.19 -9.23
C LEU A 143 11.12 1.59 -7.95
N SER A 144 10.00 2.31 -8.09
CA SER A 144 9.16 2.67 -6.94
C SER A 144 8.56 1.46 -6.23
N ALA A 145 8.15 0.42 -6.99
CA ALA A 145 7.64 -0.82 -6.41
C ALA A 145 8.73 -1.62 -5.69
N GLN A 146 9.96 -1.63 -6.22
CA GLN A 146 11.12 -2.23 -5.54
C GLN A 146 11.44 -1.50 -4.23
N GLY A 147 11.41 -0.17 -4.23
CA GLY A 147 11.54 0.63 -3.01
C GLY A 147 10.49 0.26 -1.96
N ALA A 148 9.22 0.15 -2.38
CA ALA A 148 8.15 -0.22 -1.47
C ALA A 148 8.31 -1.64 -0.88
N ALA A 149 8.79 -2.60 -1.67
CA ALA A 149 9.10 -3.95 -1.18
C ALA A 149 10.27 -3.95 -0.18
N LEU A 150 11.30 -3.14 -0.43
CA LEU A 150 12.44 -2.95 0.47
C LEU A 150 12.02 -2.33 1.82
N ASP A 151 11.14 -1.33 1.79
CA ASP A 151 10.57 -0.74 3.01
C ASP A 151 9.88 -1.79 3.89
N GLN A 152 9.11 -2.70 3.27
CA GLN A 152 8.45 -3.79 4.01
C GLN A 152 9.43 -4.83 4.56
N LEU A 153 10.64 -4.92 4.00
CA LEU A 153 11.74 -5.73 4.52
C LEU A 153 12.58 -5.00 5.58
N GLY A 154 12.25 -3.74 5.90
CA GLY A 154 13.02 -2.90 6.82
C GLY A 154 14.33 -2.37 6.24
N ARG A 155 14.53 -2.45 4.92
CA ARG A 155 15.74 -2.01 4.21
C ARG A 155 15.57 -0.57 3.70
N PHE A 156 15.30 0.36 4.63
CA PHE A 156 14.88 1.73 4.32
C PHE A 156 15.88 2.53 3.50
N GLU A 157 17.18 2.41 3.80
CA GLU A 157 18.23 3.10 3.04
C GLU A 157 18.24 2.68 1.56
N GLU A 158 18.12 1.38 1.30
CA GLU A 158 18.06 0.86 -0.07
C GLU A 158 16.77 1.28 -0.77
N ALA A 159 15.63 1.26 -0.07
CA ALA A 159 14.36 1.74 -0.60
C ALA A 159 14.47 3.19 -1.10
N ARG A 160 15.10 4.07 -0.31
CA ARG A 160 15.31 5.48 -0.70
C ARG A 160 16.20 5.65 -1.92
N GLN A 161 17.18 4.77 -2.14
CA GLN A 161 17.99 4.79 -3.37
C GLN A 161 17.16 4.47 -4.61
N TYR A 162 16.22 3.51 -4.49
CA TYR A 162 15.28 3.20 -5.55
C TYR A 162 14.30 4.33 -5.83
N TYR A 163 13.74 4.97 -4.79
CA TYR A 163 12.90 6.16 -4.97
C TYR A 163 13.66 7.33 -5.58
N ALA A 164 14.90 7.57 -5.14
CA ALA A 164 15.74 8.61 -5.73
C ALA A 164 16.01 8.33 -7.22
N SER A 165 16.22 7.08 -7.58
CA SER A 165 16.40 6.67 -8.98
C SER A 165 15.12 6.86 -9.81
N ALA A 166 13.96 6.55 -9.24
CA ALA A 166 12.67 6.80 -9.87
C ALA A 166 12.44 8.31 -10.09
N LEU A 167 12.75 9.15 -9.11
CA LEU A 167 12.60 10.61 -9.19
C LEU A 167 13.62 11.28 -10.14
N LYS A 168 14.74 10.62 -10.47
CA LYS A 168 15.62 11.08 -11.55
C LYS A 168 14.98 10.91 -12.92
N ILE A 169 14.15 9.87 -13.10
CA ILE A 169 13.46 9.62 -14.37
C ILE A 169 12.24 10.54 -14.51
N VAL A 170 11.43 10.64 -13.47
CA VAL A 170 10.25 11.51 -13.43
C VAL A 170 10.31 12.39 -12.17
N PRO A 171 10.87 13.59 -12.29
CA PRO A 171 10.97 14.51 -11.17
C PRO A 171 9.59 14.87 -10.61
N ASP A 172 9.49 14.94 -9.29
CA ASP A 172 8.27 15.31 -8.57
C ASP A 172 7.05 14.40 -8.83
N GLU A 173 7.26 13.16 -9.26
CA GLU A 173 6.15 12.21 -9.41
C GLU A 173 5.46 11.98 -8.05
N PRO A 174 4.17 12.35 -7.92
CA PRO A 174 3.49 12.34 -6.62
C PRO A 174 3.41 10.95 -5.98
N ALA A 175 3.27 9.90 -6.80
CA ALA A 175 3.20 8.53 -6.29
C ALA A 175 4.54 8.10 -5.68
N VAL A 176 5.67 8.46 -6.31
CA VAL A 176 7.01 8.15 -5.79
C VAL A 176 7.32 8.97 -4.54
N LEU A 177 7.00 10.27 -4.56
CA LEU A 177 7.13 11.13 -3.37
C LEU A 177 6.28 10.63 -2.21
N SER A 178 5.07 10.14 -2.49
CA SER A 178 4.19 9.57 -1.47
C SER A 178 4.80 8.32 -0.83
N ASN A 179 5.33 7.41 -1.63
CA ASN A 179 6.03 6.22 -1.13
C ASN A 179 7.28 6.59 -0.34
N LEU A 180 8.09 7.53 -0.83
CA LEU A 180 9.27 8.03 -0.12
C LEU A 180 8.90 8.68 1.22
N GLY A 181 7.82 9.45 1.27
CA GLY A 181 7.31 10.02 2.51
C GLY A 181 6.88 8.95 3.51
N LEU A 182 6.19 7.89 3.05
CA LEU A 182 5.83 6.75 3.90
C LEU A 182 7.05 5.95 4.37
N SER A 183 8.10 5.82 3.55
CA SER A 183 9.38 5.24 3.98
C SER A 183 9.95 5.96 5.20
N TYR A 184 9.94 7.30 5.21
CA TYR A 184 10.35 8.08 6.39
C TYR A 184 9.40 7.90 7.59
N VAL A 185 8.09 7.68 7.36
CA VAL A 185 7.16 7.34 8.46
C VAL A 185 7.54 6.02 9.12
N LEU A 186 7.90 5.00 8.34
CA LEU A 186 8.32 3.68 8.84
C LEU A 186 9.61 3.79 9.68
N GLU A 187 10.52 4.68 9.30
CA GLU A 187 11.76 4.97 10.05
C GLU A 187 11.54 5.92 11.23
N LYS A 188 10.31 6.45 11.40
CA LYS A 188 9.92 7.41 12.44
C LYS A 188 10.51 8.83 12.25
N ASP A 189 11.05 9.14 11.10
CA ASP A 189 11.43 10.52 10.72
C ASP A 189 10.20 11.29 10.21
N LEU A 190 9.31 11.61 11.14
CA LEU A 190 8.05 12.30 10.81
C LEU A 190 8.24 13.71 10.23
N PRO A 191 9.25 14.51 10.66
CA PRO A 191 9.52 15.80 10.03
C PRO A 191 9.84 15.68 8.55
N LYS A 192 10.72 14.73 8.19
CA LYS A 192 11.10 14.49 6.79
C LYS A 192 9.96 13.89 5.98
N ALA A 193 9.21 12.98 6.58
CA ALA A 193 8.00 12.41 5.97
C ALA A 193 7.01 13.52 5.57
N GLU A 194 6.75 14.47 6.48
CA GLU A 194 5.84 15.58 6.20
C GLU A 194 6.36 16.49 5.09
N GLU A 195 7.63 16.86 5.10
CA GLU A 195 8.25 17.66 4.04
C GLU A 195 8.00 17.05 2.66
N ILE A 196 8.30 15.76 2.51
CA ILE A 196 8.15 15.03 1.26
C ILE A 196 6.68 14.89 0.86
N LEU A 197 5.79 14.57 1.81
CA LEU A 197 4.36 14.42 1.52
C LEU A 197 3.68 15.76 1.20
N ARG A 198 4.12 16.88 1.77
CA ARG A 198 3.68 18.22 1.35
C ARG A 198 4.09 18.52 -0.09
N ARG A 199 5.29 18.12 -0.49
CA ARG A 199 5.75 18.23 -1.88
C ARG A 199 4.89 17.36 -2.81
N ALA A 200 4.58 16.11 -2.43
CA ALA A 200 3.66 15.26 -3.18
C ALA A 200 2.28 15.93 -3.32
N HIS A 201 1.73 16.43 -2.21
CA HIS A 201 0.43 17.08 -2.18
C HIS A 201 0.37 18.35 -3.04
N SER A 202 1.43 19.15 -3.09
CA SER A 202 1.49 20.34 -3.96
C SER A 202 1.40 20.00 -5.46
N ARG A 203 1.72 18.77 -5.84
CA ARG A 203 1.64 18.29 -7.23
C ARG A 203 0.35 17.55 -7.55
N ALA A 204 -0.29 16.93 -6.56
CA ALA A 204 -1.47 16.09 -6.71
C ALA A 204 -2.42 16.25 -5.52
N ALA A 205 -2.85 17.46 -5.20
CA ALA A 205 -3.73 17.74 -4.07
C ALA A 205 -5.07 16.96 -4.16
N ALA A 206 -5.57 16.77 -5.37
CA ALA A 206 -6.81 16.02 -5.61
C ALA A 206 -6.68 14.50 -5.47
N ASP A 207 -5.45 13.93 -5.45
CA ASP A 207 -5.27 12.49 -5.26
C ASP A 207 -5.62 12.10 -3.81
N PRO A 208 -6.66 11.25 -3.60
CA PRO A 208 -7.10 10.87 -2.26
C PRO A 208 -6.00 10.18 -1.44
N ARG A 209 -5.09 9.43 -2.08
CA ARG A 209 -4.01 8.71 -1.40
C ARG A 209 -2.94 9.66 -0.91
N VAL A 210 -2.50 10.60 -1.75
CA VAL A 210 -1.53 11.63 -1.37
C VAL A 210 -2.07 12.46 -0.21
N ARG A 211 -3.36 12.86 -0.28
CA ARG A 211 -4.04 13.59 0.77
C ARG A 211 -4.13 12.79 2.07
N ALA A 212 -4.53 11.52 2.00
CA ALA A 212 -4.62 10.63 3.17
C ALA A 212 -3.26 10.43 3.84
N ASN A 213 -2.18 10.21 3.07
CA ASN A 213 -0.84 10.03 3.59
C ASN A 213 -0.32 11.32 4.26
N LEU A 214 -0.57 12.49 3.68
CA LEU A 214 -0.22 13.76 4.33
C LEU A 214 -1.04 13.98 5.61
N ALA A 215 -2.34 13.74 5.59
CA ALA A 215 -3.19 13.86 6.78
C ALA A 215 -2.69 12.91 7.90
N LEU A 216 -2.32 11.68 7.55
CA LEU A 216 -1.78 10.72 8.51
C LEU A 216 -0.51 11.25 9.18
N VAL A 217 0.48 11.73 8.41
CA VAL A 217 1.74 12.17 9.00
C VAL A 217 1.59 13.44 9.84
N VAL A 218 0.74 14.38 9.41
CA VAL A 218 0.42 15.59 10.17
C VAL A 218 -0.27 15.22 11.50
N GLY A 219 -1.19 14.25 11.48
CA GLY A 219 -1.83 13.71 12.68
C GLY A 219 -0.83 12.98 13.60
N LEU A 220 0.09 12.18 13.05
CA LEU A 220 1.16 11.51 13.80
C LEU A 220 2.11 12.50 14.50
N ARG A 221 2.25 13.71 13.97
CA ARG A 221 3.01 14.81 14.58
C ARG A 221 2.20 15.61 15.63
N GLY A 222 0.95 15.23 15.89
CA GLY A 222 0.09 15.84 16.89
C GLY A 222 -0.79 16.99 16.38
N ASN A 223 -0.71 17.37 15.12
CA ASN A 223 -1.53 18.45 14.58
C ASN A 223 -2.86 17.92 14.00
N MET A 224 -3.74 17.46 14.91
CA MET A 224 -5.03 16.86 14.52
C MET A 224 -5.95 17.80 13.76
N ALA A 225 -5.97 19.09 14.13
CA ALA A 225 -6.84 20.08 13.47
C ALA A 225 -6.49 20.24 11.99
N GLU A 226 -5.20 20.33 11.67
CA GLU A 226 -4.71 20.41 10.30
C GLU A 226 -4.91 19.08 9.55
N ALA A 227 -4.64 17.93 10.20
CA ALA A 227 -4.84 16.61 9.62
C ALA A 227 -6.29 16.39 9.19
N GLU A 228 -7.27 16.77 10.04
CA GLU A 228 -8.69 16.71 9.71
C GLU A 228 -9.05 17.65 8.53
N LYS A 229 -8.49 18.85 8.51
CA LYS A 229 -8.70 19.81 7.40
C LYS A 229 -8.20 19.22 6.08
N ILE A 230 -7.01 18.62 6.08
CA ILE A 230 -6.43 17.97 4.89
C ILE A 230 -7.31 16.79 4.46
N ALA A 231 -7.73 15.94 5.40
CA ALA A 231 -8.54 14.76 5.09
C ALA A 231 -9.90 15.09 4.46
N LYS A 232 -10.46 16.25 4.80
CA LYS A 232 -11.77 16.73 4.28
C LYS A 232 -11.66 17.59 3.00
N ALA A 233 -10.46 18.03 2.65
CA ALA A 233 -10.29 19.00 1.56
C ALA A 233 -10.92 18.51 0.26
N ASP A 234 -11.68 19.39 -0.38
CA ASP A 234 -12.30 19.17 -1.70
C ASP A 234 -13.25 17.97 -1.80
N LEU A 235 -13.80 17.52 -0.67
CA LEU A 235 -14.72 16.37 -0.61
C LEU A 235 -16.13 16.80 -0.19
N PRO A 236 -17.17 16.08 -0.64
CA PRO A 236 -18.50 16.16 -0.06
C PRO A 236 -18.45 15.92 1.46
N PRO A 237 -19.35 16.58 2.24
CA PRO A 237 -19.33 16.49 3.71
C PRO A 237 -19.29 15.07 4.27
N ASP A 238 -20.06 14.16 3.68
CA ASP A 238 -20.15 12.76 4.13
C ASP A 238 -18.85 11.99 3.88
N GLU A 239 -18.23 12.17 2.71
CA GLU A 239 -16.95 11.56 2.36
C GLU A 239 -15.83 12.13 3.23
N GLY A 240 -15.81 13.45 3.45
CA GLY A 240 -14.88 14.10 4.33
C GLY A 240 -14.98 13.61 5.77
N ALA A 241 -16.19 13.40 6.28
CA ALA A 241 -16.43 12.83 7.61
C ALA A 241 -15.92 11.39 7.71
N ALA A 242 -16.18 10.55 6.69
CA ALA A 242 -15.69 9.17 6.65
C ALA A 242 -14.15 9.12 6.66
N ASN A 243 -13.47 9.97 5.91
CA ASN A 243 -12.00 10.05 5.88
C ASN A 243 -11.42 10.45 7.25
N VAL A 244 -12.08 11.34 7.97
CA VAL A 244 -11.64 11.72 9.34
C VAL A 244 -11.82 10.57 10.32
N VAL A 245 -12.92 9.83 10.24
CA VAL A 245 -13.12 8.62 11.07
C VAL A 245 -12.02 7.60 10.80
N GLN A 246 -11.68 7.36 9.53
CA GLN A 246 -10.60 6.46 9.15
C GLN A 246 -9.24 6.95 9.67
N LEU A 247 -8.93 8.22 9.52
CA LEU A 247 -7.70 8.83 10.04
C LEU A 247 -7.58 8.61 11.56
N LYS A 248 -8.63 8.92 12.32
CA LYS A 248 -8.66 8.72 13.79
C LYS A 248 -8.47 7.25 14.16
N SER A 249 -9.09 6.34 13.43
CA SER A 249 -8.91 4.90 13.65
C SER A 249 -7.47 4.43 13.42
N LEU A 250 -6.78 4.96 12.40
CA LEU A 250 -5.38 4.63 12.14
C LEU A 250 -4.46 5.16 13.25
N LEU A 251 -4.69 6.39 13.71
CA LEU A 251 -3.89 7.01 14.77
C LEU A 251 -4.08 6.30 16.13
N SER A 252 -5.32 5.96 16.51
CA SER A 252 -5.61 5.25 17.76
C SER A 252 -5.04 3.84 17.81
N ARG A 253 -5.00 3.12 16.68
CA ARG A 253 -4.33 1.81 16.62
C ARG A 253 -2.84 1.89 16.94
N LYS A 254 -2.18 2.96 16.50
CA LYS A 254 -0.76 3.17 16.82
C LYS A 254 -0.54 3.46 18.30
N GLU A 255 -1.39 4.28 18.91
CA GLU A 255 -1.33 4.59 20.36
C GLU A 255 -1.53 3.33 21.20
N ASN A 256 -2.53 2.49 20.86
CA ASN A 256 -2.79 1.24 21.56
C ASN A 256 -1.63 0.25 21.41
N ALA A 257 -1.04 0.12 20.22
CA ALA A 257 0.13 -0.73 20.00
C ALA A 257 1.36 -0.26 20.81
N HIS A 258 1.54 1.05 21.00
CA HIS A 258 2.60 1.59 21.88
C HIS A 258 2.32 1.29 23.35
N ALA A 259 1.08 1.51 23.81
CA ALA A 259 0.68 1.24 25.19
C ALA A 259 0.83 -0.25 25.56
N GLU A 260 0.51 -1.16 24.65
CA GLU A 260 0.74 -2.60 24.88
C GLU A 260 2.22 -2.98 24.94
N MET A 261 3.09 -2.32 24.17
CA MET A 261 4.53 -2.55 24.24
C MET A 261 5.13 -2.02 25.54
N ASP A 262 4.74 -0.83 25.97
CA ASP A 262 5.21 -0.23 27.21
C ASP A 262 4.76 -1.02 28.45
N SER A 263 3.57 -1.61 28.40
CA SER A 263 3.04 -2.45 29.50
C SER A 263 3.76 -3.80 29.64
N LYS A 264 4.48 -4.25 28.60
CA LYS A 264 5.23 -5.52 28.60
C LYS A 264 6.71 -5.38 28.98
N ILE A 265 7.19 -4.15 29.22
CA ILE A 265 8.55 -3.92 29.74
C ILE A 265 8.50 -4.09 31.25
N PRO A 266 9.12 -5.14 31.83
CA PRO A 266 9.16 -5.29 33.28
C PRO A 266 9.96 -4.13 33.88
N VAL A 267 9.33 -3.38 34.76
CA VAL A 267 10.02 -2.36 35.59
C VAL A 267 11.04 -3.13 36.44
N ALA A 268 12.31 -2.96 36.15
CA ALA A 268 13.38 -3.50 37.00
C ALA A 268 13.22 -2.91 38.39
N ALA A 269 12.96 -3.76 39.40
CA ALA A 269 12.89 -3.36 40.77
C ALA A 269 14.21 -2.70 41.20
N PRO A 270 14.19 -1.58 41.95
CA PRO A 270 15.41 -0.96 42.44
C PRO A 270 16.11 -1.97 43.39
N GLY A 271 17.33 -2.33 43.00
CA GLY A 271 18.17 -3.20 43.83
C GLY A 271 18.39 -2.57 45.20
N HIS A 272 17.99 -3.28 46.23
CA HIS A 272 18.40 -2.93 47.59
C HIS A 272 19.92 -3.13 47.69
N ALA A 273 20.64 -1.99 47.77
CA ALA A 273 22.01 -1.97 48.23
C ALA A 273 22.01 -2.17 49.75
N ASN A 274 22.59 -3.28 50.21
CA ASN A 274 23.06 -3.48 51.57
C ASN A 274 24.54 -3.11 51.63
#